data_a3703b10b89d336b482e87547737fb54
#
_entry.id   a3703b10b89d336b482e87547737fb54
#
_cell.length_a   1.000
_cell.length_b   1.000
_cell.length_c   1.000
_cell.angle_alpha   90.00
_cell.angle_beta   90.00
_cell.angle_gamma   90.00
#
_symmetry.space_group_name_H-M   'P 1'
#
loop_
_entity.id
_entity.type
_entity.pdbx_description
1 polymer ?
#
loop_
_entity_poly.entity_id
_entity_poly.type
_entity_poly.pdbx_seq_one_letter_code
_entity_poly.pdbx_strand_id
1 'polypeptide(L)'
;MEFTLSKSERLGRREFRRAKWKKRGGTPHFLLFKRRNEDSGKRFGVVIQRKTIKGAVVRNRIRRSVKEFFRLNKHLFEDCHDYYVRIVRMPERVRWDVVSTELRALVASTVKQ
;
A
#
# COMPACT_ATOMS: atom_id res chain seq x y z
N MET A 1 21.99 -3.00 0.48
CA MET A 1 20.75 -3.67 0.20
C MET A 1 19.69 -2.67 -0.25
N GLU A 2 19.14 -2.87 -1.39
CA GLU A 2 18.15 -1.93 -1.90
C GLU A 2 16.79 -2.16 -1.26
N PHE A 3 16.19 -1.07 -0.80
CA PHE A 3 14.91 -1.07 -0.12
C PHE A 3 13.78 -0.52 -1.00
N THR A 4 13.92 -0.67 -2.30
CA THR A 4 12.90 -0.19 -3.23
C THR A 4 12.21 -1.37 -3.91
N LEU A 5 10.94 -1.16 -4.22
CA LEU A 5 10.23 -2.10 -5.10
C LEU A 5 10.81 -1.95 -6.50
N SER A 6 10.95 -3.07 -7.22
CA SER A 6 11.38 -3.04 -8.60
C SER A 6 10.31 -2.33 -9.45
N LYS A 7 10.70 -1.91 -10.64
CA LYS A 7 9.79 -1.20 -11.55
C LYS A 7 8.56 -2.07 -11.88
N SER A 8 8.74 -3.37 -12.01
CA SER A 8 7.63 -4.29 -12.30
C SER A 8 6.70 -4.50 -11.12
N GLU A 9 7.14 -4.18 -9.91
CA GLU A 9 6.36 -4.33 -8.69
C GLU A 9 5.61 -3.06 -8.30
N ARG A 10 5.76 -1.97 -9.07
CA ARG A 10 5.09 -0.70 -8.79
C ARG A 10 3.91 -0.51 -9.73
N LEU A 11 2.80 -0.02 -9.17
CA LEU A 11 1.64 0.33 -9.96
C LEU A 11 1.82 1.70 -10.60
N GLY A 12 1.68 1.76 -11.91
CA GLY A 12 1.64 3.02 -12.64
C GLY A 12 0.23 3.61 -12.68
N ARG A 13 0.12 4.83 -13.23
CA ARG A 13 -1.18 5.52 -13.33
C ARG A 13 -2.21 4.76 -14.15
N ARG A 14 -1.79 4.11 -15.22
CA ARG A 14 -2.69 3.35 -16.08
C ARG A 14 -3.35 2.21 -15.33
N GLU A 15 -2.56 1.51 -14.54
CA GLU A 15 -3.02 0.38 -13.77
C GLU A 15 -4.05 0.80 -12.73
N PHE A 16 -3.87 1.98 -12.13
CA PHE A 16 -4.85 2.50 -11.19
C PHE A 16 -6.17 2.84 -11.88
N ARG A 17 -6.14 3.36 -13.09
CA ARG A 17 -7.37 3.78 -13.80
C ARG A 17 -8.19 2.64 -14.37
N ARG A 18 -7.55 1.54 -14.76
CA ARG A 18 -8.22 0.38 -15.37
C ARG A 18 -8.86 -0.56 -14.38
N ALA A 19 -8.86 -0.21 -13.14
CA ALA A 19 -9.10 -1.18 -12.12
C ALA A 19 -10.53 -1.25 -11.63
N LYS A 20 -11.04 -2.45 -11.56
CA LYS A 20 -12.13 -2.77 -10.65
C LYS A 20 -11.49 -3.20 -9.34
N TRP A 21 -11.24 -2.24 -8.49
CA TRP A 21 -10.63 -2.49 -7.20
C TRP A 21 -11.69 -2.90 -6.17
N LYS A 22 -11.35 -3.88 -5.36
CA LYS A 22 -12.18 -4.26 -4.22
C LYS A 22 -11.48 -3.87 -2.93
N LYS A 23 -12.20 -3.15 -2.07
CA LYS A 23 -11.72 -2.84 -0.74
C LYS A 23 -11.71 -4.14 0.07
N ARG A 24 -10.57 -4.48 0.66
CA ARG A 24 -10.41 -5.71 1.43
C ARG A 24 -10.43 -5.47 2.93
N GLY A 25 -10.12 -4.27 3.38
CA GLY A 25 -10.15 -3.95 4.78
C GLY A 25 -9.66 -2.56 5.07
N GLY A 26 -9.78 -2.15 6.32
CA GLY A 26 -9.36 -0.82 6.75
C GLY A 26 -8.97 -0.78 8.21
N THR A 27 -8.15 0.20 8.52
CA THR A 27 -7.79 0.61 9.87
C THR A 27 -8.13 2.09 9.97
N PRO A 28 -7.94 2.74 11.14
CA PRO A 28 -8.27 4.17 11.24
C PRO A 28 -7.57 5.07 10.24
N HIS A 29 -6.40 4.68 9.75
CA HIS A 29 -5.59 5.54 8.87
C HIS A 29 -5.46 5.00 7.44
N PHE A 30 -5.62 3.69 7.23
CA PHE A 30 -5.34 3.04 5.96
C PHE A 30 -6.50 2.18 5.47
N LEU A 31 -6.69 2.16 4.14
CA LEU A 31 -7.56 1.20 3.48
C LEU A 31 -6.70 0.36 2.53
N LEU A 32 -6.97 -0.94 2.47
CA LEU A 32 -6.30 -1.85 1.55
C LEU A 32 -7.24 -2.25 0.44
N PHE A 33 -6.78 -2.14 -0.79
CA PHE A 33 -7.50 -2.54 -1.99
C PHE A 33 -6.73 -3.61 -2.73
N LYS A 34 -7.47 -4.50 -3.36
CA LYS A 34 -6.92 -5.65 -4.06
C LYS A 34 -7.67 -5.86 -5.36
N ARG A 35 -6.95 -6.28 -6.40
CA ARG A 35 -7.56 -6.79 -7.63
C ARG A 35 -6.68 -7.86 -8.23
N ARG A 36 -7.30 -8.79 -8.99
CA ARG A 36 -6.55 -9.76 -9.75
C ARG A 36 -5.92 -9.08 -10.98
N ASN A 37 -4.68 -9.42 -11.29
CA ASN A 37 -4.03 -8.98 -12.52
C ASN A 37 -3.85 -10.17 -13.48
N GLU A 38 -3.44 -9.87 -14.71
CA GLU A 38 -3.22 -10.91 -15.72
C GLU A 38 -1.77 -11.42 -15.74
N ASP A 39 -0.93 -10.80 -14.93
CA ASP A 39 0.49 -11.16 -14.86
C ASP A 39 0.73 -12.18 -13.76
N SER A 40 1.94 -12.74 -13.75
CA SER A 40 2.32 -13.73 -12.74
C SER A 40 2.79 -13.12 -11.42
N GLY A 41 3.12 -11.82 -11.41
CA GLY A 41 3.66 -11.14 -10.25
C GLY A 41 2.62 -10.38 -9.46
N LYS A 42 3.10 -9.64 -8.50
CA LYS A 42 2.29 -8.73 -7.68
C LYS A 42 2.85 -7.32 -7.80
N ARG A 43 1.94 -6.35 -7.80
CA ARG A 43 2.30 -4.94 -7.89
C ARG A 43 1.69 -4.18 -6.75
N PHE A 44 2.40 -3.14 -6.30
CA PHE A 44 2.01 -2.38 -5.12
C PHE A 44 1.95 -0.89 -5.42
N GLY A 45 1.02 -0.21 -4.78
CA GLY A 45 0.88 1.23 -4.91
C GLY A 45 0.43 1.88 -3.62
N VAL A 46 0.59 3.20 -3.57
CA VAL A 46 0.21 4.02 -2.42
C VAL A 46 -0.53 5.24 -2.94
N VAL A 47 -1.69 5.53 -2.36
CA VAL A 47 -2.49 6.69 -2.73
C VAL A 47 -2.63 7.60 -1.52
N ILE A 48 -2.21 8.86 -1.67
CA ILE A 48 -2.35 9.89 -0.65
C ILE A 48 -2.88 11.15 -1.32
N GLN A 49 -4.09 11.56 -0.97
CA GLN A 49 -4.66 12.77 -1.54
C GLN A 49 -4.13 14.00 -0.80
N ARG A 50 -3.92 15.10 -1.53
CA ARG A 50 -3.45 16.35 -0.95
C ARG A 50 -4.39 16.89 0.11
N LYS A 51 -5.69 16.71 -0.06
CA LYS A 51 -6.67 17.15 0.93
C LYS A 51 -6.58 16.40 2.24
N THR A 52 -6.06 15.18 2.22
CA THR A 52 -5.88 14.37 3.42
C THR A 52 -4.62 14.77 4.17
N ILE A 53 -3.52 14.96 3.43
CA ILE A 53 -2.23 15.38 3.99
C ILE A 53 -1.64 16.44 3.07
N LYS A 54 -1.64 17.68 3.51
CA LYS A 54 -1.24 18.82 2.68
C LYS A 54 0.27 18.92 2.46
N GLY A 55 1.08 18.51 3.43
CA GLY A 55 2.52 18.65 3.34
C GLY A 55 3.18 17.60 2.46
N ALA A 56 3.92 18.02 1.45
CA ALA A 56 4.60 17.10 0.54
C ALA A 56 5.66 16.24 1.25
N VAL A 57 6.36 16.82 2.21
CA VAL A 57 7.39 16.10 2.99
C VAL A 57 6.75 14.97 3.78
N VAL A 58 5.62 15.24 4.43
CA VAL A 58 4.91 14.24 5.22
C VAL A 58 4.35 13.15 4.30
N ARG A 59 3.74 13.53 3.17
CA ARG A 59 3.25 12.55 2.21
C ARG A 59 4.35 11.61 1.72
N ASN A 60 5.52 12.17 1.40
CA ASN A 60 6.65 11.37 0.93
C ASN A 60 7.15 10.41 2.00
N ARG A 61 7.17 10.86 3.25
CA ARG A 61 7.59 10.02 4.38
C ARG A 61 6.66 8.83 4.57
N ILE A 62 5.37 9.07 4.53
CA ILE A 62 4.36 8.01 4.64
C ILE A 62 4.47 7.06 3.45
N ARG A 63 4.59 7.61 2.25
CA ARG A 63 4.72 6.81 1.03
C ARG A 63 5.92 5.87 1.09
N ARG A 64 7.06 6.36 1.56
CA ARG A 64 8.25 5.53 1.74
C ARG A 64 8.01 4.42 2.75
N SER A 65 7.35 4.73 3.86
CA SER A 65 7.07 3.73 4.90
C SER A 65 6.15 2.63 4.39
N VAL A 66 5.12 2.98 3.62
CA VAL A 66 4.20 1.98 3.06
C VAL A 66 4.91 1.13 2.01
N LYS A 67 5.70 1.73 1.13
CA LYS A 67 6.48 1.00 0.13
C LYS A 67 7.49 0.05 0.78
N GLU A 68 8.13 0.50 1.84
CA GLU A 68 9.06 -0.32 2.61
C GLU A 68 8.34 -1.51 3.23
N PHE A 69 7.15 -1.30 3.77
CA PHE A 69 6.33 -2.38 4.28
C PHE A 69 6.04 -3.43 3.20
N PHE A 70 5.61 -3.01 2.01
CA PHE A 70 5.36 -3.94 0.91
C PHE A 70 6.62 -4.71 0.54
N ARG A 71 7.76 -4.02 0.44
CA ARG A 71 9.02 -4.66 0.08
C ARG A 71 9.43 -5.74 1.06
N LEU A 72 9.29 -5.47 2.34
CA LEU A 72 9.69 -6.40 3.39
C LEU A 72 8.70 -7.54 3.59
N ASN A 73 7.46 -7.36 3.17
CA ASN A 73 6.38 -8.31 3.46
C ASN A 73 5.71 -8.84 2.19
N LYS A 74 6.42 -8.89 1.06
CA LYS A 74 5.87 -9.40 -0.20
C LYS A 74 5.25 -10.79 -0.05
N HIS A 75 5.82 -11.62 0.77
CA HIS A 75 5.38 -12.99 1.01
C HIS A 75 3.99 -13.09 1.64
N LEU A 76 3.48 -12.00 2.21
CA LEU A 76 2.14 -11.96 2.78
C LEU A 76 1.05 -11.72 1.74
N PHE A 77 1.45 -11.35 0.52
CA PHE A 77 0.53 -11.00 -0.55
C PHE A 77 0.49 -12.08 -1.61
N GLU A 78 -0.67 -12.23 -2.26
CA GLU A 78 -0.85 -13.25 -3.29
C GLU A 78 -0.26 -12.84 -4.63
N ASP A 79 0.30 -13.80 -5.36
CA ASP A 79 0.73 -13.59 -6.73
C ASP A 79 -0.48 -13.36 -7.64
N CYS A 80 -0.22 -12.79 -8.80
CA CYS A 80 -1.25 -12.45 -9.78
C CYS A 80 -2.27 -11.43 -9.29
N HIS A 81 -1.87 -10.61 -8.32
CA HIS A 81 -2.71 -9.56 -7.75
C HIS A 81 -1.98 -8.25 -7.63
N ASP A 82 -2.75 -7.18 -7.74
CA ASP A 82 -2.30 -5.82 -7.46
C ASP A 82 -2.91 -5.36 -6.15
N TYR A 83 -2.14 -4.62 -5.40
CA TYR A 83 -2.56 -4.08 -4.12
C TYR A 83 -2.23 -2.60 -4.03
N TYR A 84 -3.08 -1.83 -3.38
CA TYR A 84 -2.67 -0.50 -2.98
C TYR A 84 -3.25 -0.15 -1.62
N VAL A 85 -2.53 0.71 -0.92
CA VAL A 85 -2.97 1.28 0.35
C VAL A 85 -3.34 2.73 0.09
N ARG A 86 -4.53 3.12 0.54
CA ARG A 86 -4.97 4.50 0.52
C ARG A 86 -4.90 5.04 1.94
N ILE A 87 -4.27 6.18 2.10
CA ILE A 87 -4.20 6.85 3.39
C ILE A 87 -5.41 7.75 3.49
N VAL A 88 -6.30 7.46 4.45
CA VAL A 88 -7.57 8.19 4.61
C VAL A 88 -7.53 9.19 5.74
N ARG A 89 -6.55 9.07 6.63
CA ARG A 89 -6.35 9.98 7.74
C ARG A 89 -4.86 10.02 8.07
N MET A 90 -4.37 11.21 8.43
CA MET A 90 -2.99 11.35 8.84
C MET A 90 -2.75 10.64 10.17
N PRO A 91 -1.77 9.69 10.24
CA PRO A 91 -1.39 9.09 11.51
C PRO A 91 -0.85 10.16 12.47
N GLU A 92 -1.11 9.98 13.75
CA GLU A 92 -0.58 10.91 14.78
C GLU A 92 0.93 11.00 14.73
N ARG A 93 1.58 9.87 14.44
CA ARG A 93 3.04 9.81 14.32
C ARG A 93 3.40 9.09 13.02
N VAL A 94 4.18 9.77 12.19
CA VAL A 94 4.68 9.18 10.95
C VAL A 94 6.01 8.50 11.26
N ARG A 95 5.94 7.37 11.93
CA ARG A 95 7.10 6.55 12.30
C ARG A 95 6.94 5.17 11.67
N TRP A 96 8.06 4.61 11.27
CA TRP A 96 8.07 3.30 10.65
C TRP A 96 7.39 2.23 11.51
N ASP A 97 7.70 2.20 12.79
CA ASP A 97 7.13 1.22 13.71
C ASP A 97 5.61 1.32 13.82
N VAL A 98 5.09 2.54 13.86
CA VAL A 98 3.65 2.79 13.94
C VAL A 98 2.95 2.37 12.65
N VAL A 99 3.48 2.82 11.51
CA VAL A 99 2.91 2.52 10.20
C VAL A 99 2.96 1.02 9.90
N SER A 100 4.09 0.38 10.14
CA SER A 100 4.25 -1.04 9.85
C SER A 100 3.38 -1.92 10.76
N THR A 101 3.21 -1.54 12.01
CA THR A 101 2.35 -2.29 12.93
C THR A 101 0.89 -2.25 12.47
N GLU A 102 0.41 -1.09 12.10
CA GLU A 102 -0.97 -0.94 11.62
C GLU A 102 -1.19 -1.67 10.29
N LEU A 103 -0.26 -1.57 9.35
CA LEU A 103 -0.34 -2.27 8.08
C LEU A 103 -0.27 -3.77 8.24
N ARG A 104 0.54 -4.26 9.17
CA ARG A 104 0.64 -5.69 9.45
C ARG A 104 -0.67 -6.24 10.00
N ALA A 105 -1.31 -5.51 10.89
CA ALA A 105 -2.62 -5.88 11.43
C ALA A 105 -3.67 -5.90 10.32
N LEU A 106 -3.65 -4.90 9.44
CA LEU A 106 -4.57 -4.81 8.31
C LEU A 106 -4.40 -6.01 7.35
N VAL A 107 -3.17 -6.34 7.00
CA VAL A 107 -2.88 -7.48 6.11
C VAL A 107 -3.26 -8.80 6.75
N ALA A 108 -2.94 -8.99 8.02
CA ALA A 108 -3.27 -10.22 8.73
C ALA A 108 -4.77 -10.50 8.77
N SER A 109 -5.59 -9.46 8.86
CA SER A 109 -7.04 -9.60 8.92
C SER A 109 -7.71 -9.74 7.55
N THR A 110 -7.02 -9.40 6.45
CA THR A 110 -7.69 -9.24 5.16
C THR A 110 -7.10 -10.07 4.02
N VAL A 111 -5.79 -10.22 3.93
CA VAL A 111 -5.15 -10.82 2.75
C VAL A 111 -5.25 -12.33 2.73
N LYS A 112 -5.30 -12.96 3.90
CA LYS A 112 -5.34 -14.42 4.02
C LYS A 112 -6.75 -15.02 3.99
N GLN A 113 -7.73 -14.20 3.76
CA GLN A 113 -9.11 -14.68 3.66
C GLN A 113 -9.50 -15.03 2.25
#